data_d29b74c4fc6fbcf90135af1ab6dcaa86
#
_entry.id   d29b74c4fc6fbcf90135af1ab6dcaa86
#
_cell.length_a   1.000
_cell.length_b   1.000
_cell.length_c   1.000
_cell.angle_alpha   90.00
_cell.angle_beta   90.00
_cell.angle_gamma   90.00
#
_symmetry.space_group_name_H-M   'P 1'
#
loop_
_entity.id
_entity.type
_entity.pdbx_description
1 polymer ?
#
loop_
_entity_poly.entity_id
_entity_poly.type
_entity_poly.pdbx_seq_one_letter_code
_entity_poly.pdbx_strand_id
1 'polypeptide(L)'
;MTTFYGVPLIPGSAEGELIVSTHPLSFWGGVDPSTGMVIDQRHELCGQSTTGKILAFPGSKGSSTGSEVLLEAVMNKVSPAGMLVTRQEMILTLGALLAEYLYQVHLPIIKISDEELKQLLEAARIRIDVDGKIEVIETRKKLVPQKGTIK
;
A
#
# COMPACT_ATOMS: atom_id res chain seq x y z
N MET A 1 -17.90 -10.55 4.86
CA MET A 1 -16.82 -9.86 4.15
C MET A 1 -16.94 -8.38 4.38
N THR A 2 -15.84 -7.74 4.69
CA THR A 2 -15.83 -6.31 4.97
C THR A 2 -15.76 -5.53 3.66
N THR A 3 -16.67 -4.58 3.52
CA THR A 3 -16.70 -3.65 2.40
C THR A 3 -16.86 -2.25 2.97
N PHE A 4 -16.06 -1.32 2.49
CA PHE A 4 -16.21 0.09 2.87
C PHE A 4 -15.78 1.01 1.74
N TYR A 5 -16.07 2.30 1.89
CA TYR A 5 -15.77 3.31 0.88
C TYR A 5 -14.76 4.29 1.43
N GLY A 6 -13.62 4.42 0.76
CA GLY A 6 -12.66 5.47 1.00
C GLY A 6 -12.88 6.65 0.07
N VAL A 7 -12.08 7.70 0.28
CA VAL A 7 -12.10 8.89 -0.58
C VAL A 7 -10.94 8.79 -1.57
N PRO A 8 -11.20 8.70 -2.87
CA PRO A 8 -10.12 8.64 -3.85
C PRO A 8 -9.33 9.95 -3.88
N LEU A 9 -8.03 9.88 -3.61
CA LEU A 9 -7.08 10.95 -3.91
C LEU A 9 -6.63 10.82 -5.37
N ILE A 10 -6.38 9.61 -5.81
CA ILE A 10 -6.22 9.21 -7.20
C ILE A 10 -7.21 8.08 -7.44
N PRO A 11 -8.24 8.26 -8.28
CA PRO A 11 -9.17 7.17 -8.59
C PRO A 11 -8.51 6.12 -9.46
N GLY A 12 -8.99 4.89 -9.34
CA GLY A 12 -8.54 3.77 -10.14
C GLY A 12 -8.96 2.46 -9.52
N SER A 13 -8.74 1.38 -10.24
CA SER A 13 -9.02 0.03 -9.76
C SER A 13 -7.73 -0.76 -9.60
N ALA A 14 -7.69 -1.58 -8.57
CA ALA A 14 -6.58 -2.49 -8.32
C ALA A 14 -7.07 -3.66 -7.48
N GLU A 15 -6.42 -4.80 -7.64
CA GLU A 15 -6.63 -5.97 -6.82
C GLU A 15 -5.28 -6.58 -6.53
N GLY A 16 -5.05 -6.99 -5.31
CA GLY A 16 -3.79 -7.61 -4.96
C GLY A 16 -3.69 -8.03 -3.52
N GLU A 17 -2.59 -8.70 -3.25
CA GLU A 17 -2.18 -9.02 -1.90
C GLU A 17 -1.98 -7.72 -1.11
N LEU A 18 -2.43 -7.72 0.12
CA LEU A 18 -2.38 -6.55 1.00
C LEU A 18 -1.22 -6.66 1.97
N ILE A 19 -0.44 -5.59 2.07
CA ILE A 19 0.50 -5.40 3.18
C ILE A 19 0.07 -4.16 3.96
N VAL A 20 0.08 -4.27 5.27
CA VAL A 20 -0.45 -3.24 6.17
C VAL A 20 0.59 -2.84 7.19
N SER A 21 0.71 -1.55 7.43
CA SER A 21 1.48 -1.00 8.55
C SER A 21 0.69 0.10 9.23
N THR A 22 0.86 0.22 10.53
CA THR A 22 0.34 1.36 11.30
C THR A 22 1.34 2.50 11.41
N HIS A 23 2.50 2.36 10.79
CA HIS A 23 3.57 3.35 10.81
C HIS A 23 3.78 3.96 9.42
N PRO A 24 4.00 5.29 9.33
CA PRO A 24 4.31 5.91 8.05
C PRO A 24 5.65 5.41 7.50
N LEU A 25 5.79 5.48 6.20
CA LEU A 25 6.98 5.00 5.50
C LEU A 25 7.47 6.08 4.53
N SER A 26 8.73 6.46 4.62
CA SER A 26 9.34 7.31 3.61
C SER A 26 9.75 6.46 2.40
N PHE A 27 9.29 6.83 1.21
CA PHE A 27 9.76 6.16 0.00
C PHE A 27 11.22 6.51 -0.30
N TRP A 28 11.61 7.76 -0.01
CA TRP A 28 13.02 8.15 -0.06
C TRP A 28 13.80 7.41 1.05
N GLY A 29 14.71 6.55 0.66
CA GLY A 29 15.52 5.78 1.60
C GLY A 29 14.79 4.61 2.27
N GLY A 30 13.48 4.51 2.12
CA GLY A 30 12.69 3.45 2.72
C GLY A 30 12.21 2.37 1.75
N VAL A 31 12.11 2.72 0.46
CA VAL A 31 11.75 1.77 -0.59
C VAL A 31 12.81 1.83 -1.69
N ASP A 32 13.31 0.68 -2.09
CA ASP A 32 14.25 0.58 -3.21
C ASP A 32 13.46 0.65 -4.53
N PRO A 33 13.62 1.72 -5.33
CA PRO A 33 12.87 1.86 -6.57
C PRO A 33 13.29 0.89 -7.67
N SER A 34 14.40 0.19 -7.51
CA SER A 34 14.85 -0.83 -8.48
C SER A 34 14.26 -2.21 -8.20
N THR A 35 13.82 -2.47 -6.98
CA THR A 35 13.33 -3.80 -6.56
C THR A 35 11.91 -3.77 -5.99
N GLY A 36 11.43 -2.62 -5.52
CA GLY A 36 10.15 -2.49 -4.81
C GLY A 36 10.20 -2.96 -3.35
N MET A 37 11.36 -3.31 -2.84
CA MET A 37 11.54 -3.80 -1.48
C MET A 37 11.56 -2.65 -0.47
N VAL A 38 10.96 -2.88 0.69
CA VAL A 38 11.12 -1.98 1.84
C VAL A 38 12.50 -2.26 2.43
N ILE A 39 13.34 -1.22 2.46
CA ILE A 39 14.73 -1.31 2.90
C ILE A 39 15.02 -0.51 4.18
N ASP A 40 14.05 0.24 4.69
CA ASP A 40 14.19 0.91 5.98
C ASP A 40 14.23 -0.11 7.11
N GLN A 41 15.40 -0.30 7.69
CA GLN A 41 15.64 -1.31 8.73
C GLN A 41 14.85 -1.03 10.03
N ARG A 42 14.37 0.19 10.23
CA ARG A 42 13.58 0.58 11.39
C ARG A 42 12.08 0.40 11.18
N HIS A 43 11.66 0.09 9.96
CA HIS A 43 10.25 -0.09 9.64
C HIS A 43 9.86 -1.57 9.75
N GLU A 44 8.65 -1.82 10.26
CA GLU A 44 8.14 -3.19 10.45
C GLU A 44 7.98 -3.97 9.13
N LEU A 45 7.83 -3.27 8.00
CA LEU A 45 7.73 -3.91 6.68
C LEU A 45 9.09 -4.17 6.02
N CYS A 46 10.20 -3.87 6.70
CA CYS A 46 11.53 -4.10 6.14
C CYS A 46 11.70 -5.55 5.64
N GLY A 47 12.21 -5.69 4.42
CA GLY A 47 12.39 -6.98 3.78
C GLY A 47 11.16 -7.48 3.00
N GLN A 48 10.03 -6.78 3.07
CA GLN A 48 8.86 -7.13 2.27
C GLN A 48 8.84 -6.39 0.94
N SER A 49 8.39 -7.07 -0.10
CA SER A 49 8.19 -6.46 -1.42
C SER A 49 6.88 -5.71 -1.47
N THR A 50 6.89 -4.53 -2.08
CA THR A 50 5.67 -3.77 -2.38
C THR A 50 5.19 -4.03 -3.81
N THR A 51 5.97 -4.70 -4.63
CA THR A 51 5.71 -4.88 -6.06
C THR A 51 4.37 -5.58 -6.30
N GLY A 52 3.47 -4.90 -7.01
CA GLY A 52 2.16 -5.42 -7.39
C GLY A 52 1.20 -5.64 -6.23
N LYS A 53 1.56 -5.25 -5.03
CA LYS A 53 0.73 -5.37 -3.83
C LYS A 53 0.00 -4.07 -3.55
N ILE A 54 -1.00 -4.14 -2.69
CA ILE A 54 -1.66 -2.95 -2.17
C ILE A 54 -1.06 -2.64 -0.80
N LEU A 55 -0.51 -1.44 -0.67
CA LEU A 55 0.10 -0.96 0.56
C LEU A 55 -0.90 -0.10 1.32
N ALA A 56 -1.30 -0.56 2.50
CA ALA A 56 -2.15 0.21 3.42
C ALA A 56 -1.32 0.69 4.61
N PHE A 57 -1.26 1.98 4.79
CA PHE A 57 -0.40 2.60 5.82
C PHE A 57 -0.82 4.06 6.04
N PRO A 58 -0.31 4.75 7.07
CA PRO A 58 -0.72 6.13 7.32
C PRO A 58 -0.37 7.12 6.21
N GLY A 59 0.67 6.83 5.44
CA GLY A 59 1.16 7.70 4.38
C GLY A 59 2.66 7.91 4.47
N SER A 60 3.18 8.77 3.60
CA SER A 60 4.61 9.08 3.57
C SER A 60 5.02 9.93 4.77
N LYS A 61 6.30 9.91 5.07
CA LYS A 61 6.97 10.84 5.98
C LYS A 61 8.27 11.29 5.34
N GLY A 62 8.78 12.43 5.79
CA GLY A 62 10.10 12.91 5.37
C GLY A 62 10.10 13.60 4.02
N SER A 63 11.04 13.27 3.15
CA SER A 63 11.36 14.02 1.96
C SER A 63 10.30 13.98 0.87
N SER A 64 10.05 15.12 0.22
CA SER A 64 9.25 15.22 -1.00
C SER A 64 9.85 14.44 -2.18
N THR A 65 11.12 14.07 -2.12
CA THR A 65 11.77 13.19 -3.10
C THR A 65 11.12 11.79 -3.16
N GLY A 66 10.30 11.44 -2.18
CA GLY A 66 9.49 10.21 -2.22
C GLY A 66 8.60 10.11 -3.46
N SER A 67 8.15 11.25 -4.03
CA SER A 67 7.39 11.27 -5.28
C SER A 67 8.23 10.73 -6.45
N GLU A 68 9.49 11.10 -6.52
CA GLU A 68 10.43 10.63 -7.56
C GLU A 68 10.77 9.16 -7.39
N VAL A 69 10.91 8.70 -6.14
CA VAL A 69 11.15 7.28 -5.84
C VAL A 69 9.97 6.43 -6.31
N LEU A 70 8.74 6.86 -6.06
CA LEU A 70 7.56 6.16 -6.54
C LEU A 70 7.53 6.14 -8.07
N LEU A 71 7.80 7.27 -8.71
CA LEU A 71 7.81 7.36 -10.16
C LEU A 71 8.87 6.42 -10.77
N GLU A 72 10.05 6.35 -10.20
CA GLU A 72 11.10 5.42 -10.62
C GLU A 72 10.69 3.97 -10.45
N ALA A 73 10.02 3.64 -9.33
CA ALA A 73 9.49 2.29 -9.10
C ALA A 73 8.44 1.91 -10.16
N VAL A 74 7.59 2.86 -10.56
CA VAL A 74 6.63 2.67 -11.66
C VAL A 74 7.37 2.40 -12.97
N MET A 75 8.36 3.21 -13.28
CA MET A 75 9.17 3.04 -14.48
C MET A 75 9.86 1.68 -14.52
N ASN A 76 10.33 1.20 -13.39
CA ASN A 76 10.98 -0.11 -13.25
C ASN A 76 9.98 -1.27 -13.10
N LYS A 77 8.66 -1.01 -13.10
CA LYS A 77 7.59 -2.00 -12.96
C LYS A 77 7.63 -2.76 -11.63
N VAL A 78 8.07 -2.10 -10.57
CA VAL A 78 8.17 -2.66 -9.21
C VAL A 78 7.35 -1.87 -8.18
N SER A 79 6.47 -0.97 -8.64
CA SER A 79 5.63 -0.18 -7.75
C SER A 79 4.51 -1.01 -7.12
N PRO A 80 3.91 -0.54 -6.01
CA PRO A 80 2.63 -1.07 -5.56
C PRO A 80 1.56 -0.96 -6.66
N ALA A 81 0.56 -1.82 -6.61
CA ALA A 81 -0.60 -1.75 -7.50
C ALA A 81 -1.58 -0.65 -7.08
N GLY A 82 -1.57 -0.29 -5.80
CA GLY A 82 -2.39 0.77 -5.22
C GLY A 82 -2.00 1.01 -3.78
N MET A 83 -2.50 2.09 -3.21
CA MET A 83 -2.22 2.45 -1.83
C MET A 83 -3.48 2.92 -1.11
N LEU A 84 -3.60 2.56 0.16
CA LEU A 84 -4.59 3.08 1.08
C LEU A 84 -3.86 3.88 2.14
N VAL A 85 -4.29 5.13 2.36
CA VAL A 85 -3.62 6.03 3.30
C VAL A 85 -4.64 6.64 4.26
N THR A 86 -4.21 7.02 5.47
CA THR A 86 -5.12 7.62 6.46
C THR A 86 -4.98 9.13 6.54
N ARG A 87 -4.04 9.72 5.82
CA ARG A 87 -3.78 11.16 5.78
C ARG A 87 -4.00 11.71 4.39
N GLN A 88 -4.08 13.03 4.29
CA GLN A 88 -3.99 13.73 3.03
C GLN A 88 -2.56 13.55 2.51
N GLU A 89 -2.39 12.64 1.56
CA GLU A 89 -1.09 12.23 1.04
C GLU A 89 -0.76 13.00 -0.23
N MET A 90 0.15 13.96 -0.15
CA MET A 90 0.51 14.81 -1.29
C MET A 90 1.73 14.33 -2.06
N ILE A 91 2.69 13.73 -1.37
CA ILE A 91 3.97 13.33 -1.98
C ILE A 91 3.77 12.17 -2.94
N LEU A 92 3.15 11.08 -2.47
CA LEU A 92 2.91 9.90 -3.29
C LEU A 92 1.81 10.16 -4.34
N THR A 93 0.85 11.01 -4.02
CA THR A 93 -0.18 11.45 -4.96
C THR A 93 0.44 12.15 -6.16
N LEU A 94 1.42 13.04 -5.94
CA LEU A 94 2.16 13.68 -7.02
C LEU A 94 2.89 12.64 -7.89
N GLY A 95 3.57 11.69 -7.25
CA GLY A 95 4.24 10.60 -7.98
C GLY A 95 3.28 9.78 -8.83
N ALA A 96 2.11 9.45 -8.29
CA ALA A 96 1.08 8.70 -9.01
C ALA A 96 0.48 9.50 -10.18
N LEU A 97 0.27 10.80 -10.00
CA LEU A 97 -0.18 11.68 -11.09
C LEU A 97 0.84 11.75 -12.23
N LEU A 98 2.11 11.88 -11.89
CA LEU A 98 3.18 11.88 -12.88
C LEU A 98 3.29 10.54 -13.61
N ALA A 99 3.11 9.43 -12.90
CA ALA A 99 3.11 8.11 -13.49
C ALA A 99 1.98 7.93 -14.50
N GLU A 100 0.80 8.43 -14.19
CA GLU A 100 -0.34 8.42 -15.12
C GLU A 100 -0.04 9.26 -16.37
N TYR A 101 0.46 10.47 -16.16
CA TYR A 101 0.75 11.40 -17.25
C TYR A 101 1.89 10.92 -18.16
N LEU A 102 2.98 10.42 -17.58
CA LEU A 102 4.19 10.06 -18.33
C LEU A 102 4.18 8.63 -18.88
N TYR A 103 3.58 7.70 -18.14
CA TYR A 103 3.67 6.26 -18.43
C TYR A 103 2.33 5.58 -18.60
N GLN A 104 1.22 6.30 -18.45
CA GLN A 104 -0.15 5.78 -18.52
C GLN A 104 -0.37 4.63 -17.51
N VAL A 105 0.30 4.69 -16.37
CA VAL A 105 0.11 3.76 -15.27
C VAL A 105 -0.86 4.35 -14.27
N HIS A 106 -1.96 3.66 -14.02
CA HIS A 106 -3.00 4.06 -13.07
C HIS A 106 -2.73 3.41 -11.73
N LEU A 107 -2.32 4.20 -10.74
CA LEU A 107 -2.04 3.73 -9.39
C LEU A 107 -3.01 4.42 -8.44
N PRO A 108 -4.10 3.75 -8.04
CA PRO A 108 -5.07 4.36 -7.15
C PRO A 108 -4.49 4.61 -5.77
N ILE A 109 -4.84 5.77 -5.20
CA ILE A 109 -4.54 6.13 -3.81
C ILE A 109 -5.85 6.55 -3.18
N ILE A 110 -6.28 5.80 -2.17
CA ILE A 110 -7.57 5.99 -1.51
C ILE A 110 -7.32 6.35 -0.05
N LYS A 111 -7.97 7.41 0.40
CA LYS A 111 -7.92 7.80 1.81
C LYS A 111 -8.98 7.03 2.60
N ILE A 112 -8.55 6.41 3.67
CA ILE A 112 -9.40 5.66 4.61
C ILE A 112 -9.22 6.22 6.03
N SER A 113 -10.06 5.78 6.96
CA SER A 113 -9.93 6.16 8.36
C SER A 113 -8.89 5.29 9.07
N ASP A 114 -8.40 5.77 10.21
CA ASP A 114 -7.49 4.97 11.06
C ASP A 114 -8.15 3.68 11.54
N GLU A 115 -9.47 3.71 11.81
CA GLU A 115 -10.23 2.52 12.21
C GLU A 115 -10.31 1.51 11.08
N GLU A 116 -10.54 1.98 9.85
CA GLU A 116 -10.56 1.12 8.67
C GLU A 116 -9.19 0.50 8.40
N LEU A 117 -8.12 1.25 8.62
CA LEU A 117 -6.76 0.69 8.53
C LEU A 117 -6.56 -0.46 9.52
N LYS A 118 -7.04 -0.29 10.76
CA LYS A 118 -6.96 -1.35 11.77
C LYS A 118 -7.76 -2.59 11.39
N GLN A 119 -8.93 -2.41 10.79
CA GLN A 119 -9.75 -3.53 10.29
C GLN A 119 -9.00 -4.32 9.20
N LEU A 120 -8.16 -3.66 8.41
CA LEU A 120 -7.39 -4.29 7.35
C LEU A 120 -6.23 -5.13 7.86
N LEU A 121 -5.85 -5.06 9.13
CA LEU A 121 -4.76 -5.89 9.67
C LEU A 121 -5.04 -7.39 9.52
N GLU A 122 -6.30 -7.79 9.47
CA GLU A 122 -6.72 -9.18 9.29
C GLU A 122 -6.92 -9.58 7.82
N ALA A 123 -6.81 -8.62 6.89
CA ALA A 123 -7.02 -8.88 5.48
C ALA A 123 -5.73 -9.34 4.79
N ALA A 124 -5.88 -10.27 3.85
CA ALA A 124 -4.76 -10.79 3.06
C ALA A 124 -4.80 -10.29 1.60
N ARG A 125 -6.00 -10.06 1.08
CA ARG A 125 -6.19 -9.62 -0.31
C ARG A 125 -7.40 -8.72 -0.39
N ILE A 126 -7.27 -7.63 -1.15
CA ILE A 126 -8.35 -6.66 -1.33
C ILE A 126 -8.50 -6.27 -2.80
N ARG A 127 -9.68 -5.73 -3.10
CA ARG A 127 -9.99 -5.06 -4.38
C ARG A 127 -10.38 -3.61 -4.10
N ILE A 128 -9.84 -2.73 -4.93
CA ILE A 128 -10.20 -1.31 -4.98
C ILE A 128 -10.95 -1.06 -6.28
N ASP A 129 -12.13 -0.45 -6.20
CA ASP A 129 -12.90 -0.03 -7.36
C ASP A 129 -12.74 1.48 -7.61
N VAL A 130 -13.09 1.91 -8.80
CA VAL A 130 -12.89 3.30 -9.27
C VAL A 130 -13.58 4.35 -8.38
N ASP A 131 -14.69 3.98 -7.75
CA ASP A 131 -15.46 4.85 -6.87
C ASP A 131 -14.91 4.93 -5.43
N GLY A 132 -13.80 4.24 -5.15
CA GLY A 132 -13.21 4.19 -3.82
C GLY A 132 -13.72 3.04 -2.96
N LYS A 133 -14.52 2.14 -3.52
CA LYS A 133 -15.00 0.95 -2.82
C LYS A 133 -13.84 -0.01 -2.58
N ILE A 134 -13.74 -0.49 -1.36
CA ILE A 134 -12.70 -1.44 -0.94
C ILE A 134 -13.39 -2.69 -0.43
N GLU A 135 -13.07 -3.82 -1.03
CA GLU A 135 -13.60 -5.13 -0.64
C GLU A 135 -12.46 -6.03 -0.15
N VAL A 136 -12.64 -6.61 1.03
CA VAL A 136 -11.75 -7.67 1.51
C VAL A 136 -12.16 -8.97 0.81
N ILE A 137 -11.27 -9.51 -0.01
CA ILE A 137 -11.52 -10.72 -0.80
C ILE A 137 -11.06 -11.95 -0.03
N GLU A 138 -9.97 -11.81 0.73
CA GLU A 138 -9.35 -12.91 1.45
C GLU A 138 -8.84 -12.40 2.79
N THR A 139 -9.10 -13.14 3.86
CA THR A 139 -8.60 -12.85 5.20
C THR A 139 -7.37 -13.69 5.50
N ARG A 140 -6.51 -13.18 6.37
CA ARG A 140 -5.35 -13.93 6.85
C ARG A 140 -5.84 -15.11 7.67
N LYS A 141 -5.35 -16.29 7.36
CA LYS A 141 -5.57 -17.45 8.20
C LYS A 141 -4.83 -17.23 9.51
N LYS A 142 -5.58 -17.14 10.62
CA LYS A 142 -4.96 -17.23 11.93
C LYS A 142 -4.23 -18.56 11.98
N LEU A 143 -2.92 -18.53 12.21
CA LEU A 143 -2.19 -19.72 12.63
C LEU A 143 -2.81 -20.14 13.95
N VAL A 144 -3.74 -21.10 13.90
CA VAL A 144 -4.16 -21.81 15.12
C VAL A 144 -2.90 -22.47 15.61
N PRO A 145 -2.39 -22.14 16.83
CA PRO A 145 -1.30 -22.90 17.39
C PRO A 145 -1.80 -24.36 17.39
N GLN A 146 -1.15 -25.19 16.63
CA GLN A 146 -1.39 -26.62 16.74
C GLN A 146 -1.25 -26.91 18.22
N LYS A 147 -2.31 -27.41 18.84
CA LYS A 147 -2.27 -27.93 20.21
C LYS A 147 -1.17 -28.96 20.23
N GLY A 148 0.03 -28.50 20.65
CA GLY A 148 1.23 -29.21 20.35
C GLY A 148 1.21 -30.48 21.09
N THR A 149 1.59 -31.44 20.45
CA THR A 149 2.40 -32.45 20.99
C THR A 149 3.64 -31.79 21.61
N ILE A 150 3.47 -31.25 22.80
CA ILE A 150 4.61 -31.01 23.66
C ILE A 150 5.00 -32.39 24.19
N LYS A 151 5.97 -32.94 23.60
CA LYS A 151 6.63 -34.09 24.22
C LYS A 151 7.80 -33.59 25.04
#